data_362c9e4f96ae39f078852c9bbc7ebed9
#
_entry.id   362c9e4f96ae39f078852c9bbc7ebed9
#
_cell.length_a   1.000
_cell.length_b   1.000
_cell.length_c   1.000
_cell.angle_alpha   90.00
_cell.angle_beta   90.00
_cell.angle_gamma   90.00
#
_symmetry.space_group_name_H-M   'P 1'
#
loop_
_entity.id
_entity.type
_entity.pdbx_description
1 polymer ?
#
loop_
_entity_poly.entity_id
_entity_poly.type
_entity_poly.pdbx_seq_one_letter_code
_entity_poly.pdbx_strand_id
1 'polypeptide(L)'
;MIIQQRIQRRFWLQIMTKERNAVRKPLSFSTTMRNPERIAGFLKCILPYEGQVLNNDVIHEVAINLIKDKYYYTQKYEMKVPEYRNIYNNEDLSFTREQAEDIIKNSPQEHKEAGFERGWPSRFDTWYEFPQELGFIRYEIGKPIIISQTGHMLVDAFNEEQPNNEKIQAVFLNALMKYQTNNPFKKNANSNCPLILTLQTIEQLKKYNKDSAGIHRQELSLIICWPDNDYNLLVNKILDLRKKYGFNISNEVIYEECMNLLGAGKDKENLYKMSKITGEAVDEFIRKMRITGIFSLRGNGRFLDTNNYEKEKIIYILENYTTYKTFSNKDEYFSYTAQIDSKILTPSNITISTTVEAKENALIKWSKVFSKEEVEKELVLVSKNSKTNNEILKVIDAPTRLEFLTSISLKQHFENAHIIPNYKIDDEGLPTFTAAGGMADIECYDEDCKPIVEVTLMTSRAQGSNETPAITRHLKERQQQYISDKVFALFIAPSIHADAQYMIEFSKYRDNVDILPYTIIEYISQIKKFMNLAQLNQ
;
A
#
# COMPACT_ATOMS: atom_id res chain seq x y z
N MET A 1 28.64 -34.34 26.90
CA MET A 1 27.87 -33.95 25.68
C MET A 1 26.43 -34.52 25.71
N ILE A 2 26.20 -35.80 25.89
CA ILE A 2 24.84 -36.42 25.89
C ILE A 2 23.94 -35.96 27.05
N ILE A 3 24.51 -35.68 28.23
CA ILE A 3 23.77 -35.19 29.41
C ILE A 3 23.32 -33.74 29.23
N GLN A 4 24.15 -32.87 28.66
CA GLN A 4 23.79 -31.48 28.35
C GLN A 4 22.69 -31.39 27.29
N GLN A 5 22.74 -32.23 26.26
CA GLN A 5 21.67 -32.32 25.26
C GLN A 5 20.33 -32.81 25.83
N ARG A 6 20.37 -33.76 26.81
CA ARG A 6 19.15 -34.22 27.51
C ARG A 6 18.57 -33.15 28.45
N ILE A 7 19.42 -32.34 29.10
CA ILE A 7 18.98 -31.23 29.96
C ILE A 7 18.38 -30.13 29.11
N GLN A 8 19.02 -29.74 28.01
CA GLN A 8 18.45 -28.79 27.06
C GLN A 8 17.12 -29.27 26.47
N ARG A 9 17.03 -30.53 26.06
CA ARG A 9 15.78 -31.12 25.56
C ARG A 9 14.67 -31.18 26.61
N ARG A 10 14.97 -31.44 27.88
CA ARG A 10 14.00 -31.38 28.99
C ARG A 10 13.59 -29.96 29.32
N PHE A 11 14.51 -29.01 29.29
CA PHE A 11 14.23 -27.58 29.48
C PHE A 11 13.33 -27.02 28.36
N TRP A 12 13.62 -27.39 27.11
CA TRP A 12 12.76 -27.08 25.96
C TRP A 12 11.37 -27.74 26.07
N LEU A 13 11.29 -28.99 26.51
CA LEU A 13 10.00 -29.65 26.75
C LEU A 13 9.21 -29.05 27.92
N GLN A 14 9.87 -28.54 28.97
CA GLN A 14 9.20 -27.83 30.06
C GLN A 14 8.75 -26.42 29.69
N ILE A 15 9.49 -25.70 28.86
CA ILE A 15 9.07 -24.42 28.29
C ILE A 15 7.86 -24.66 27.37
N MET A 16 7.92 -25.64 26.49
CA MET A 16 6.80 -26.01 25.62
C MET A 16 5.55 -26.50 26.36
N THR A 17 5.70 -27.05 27.58
CA THR A 17 4.54 -27.49 28.38
C THR A 17 3.89 -26.33 29.17
N LYS A 18 4.61 -25.24 29.50
CA LYS A 18 4.05 -24.05 30.14
C LYS A 18 3.35 -23.10 29.17
N GLU A 19 3.70 -23.15 27.89
CA GLU A 19 3.07 -22.34 26.82
C GLU A 19 1.81 -22.98 26.20
N ARG A 20 1.31 -24.08 26.76
CA ARG A 20 0.17 -24.86 26.24
C ARG A 20 -1.16 -24.11 26.11
N ASN A 21 -1.26 -22.86 26.55
CA ASN A 21 -2.50 -22.06 26.46
C ASN A 21 -2.46 -20.90 25.46
N ALA A 22 -1.32 -20.58 24.83
CA ALA A 22 -1.24 -19.54 23.83
C ALA A 22 -1.31 -20.16 22.43
N VAL A 23 -2.36 -19.83 21.68
CA VAL A 23 -2.54 -20.30 20.30
C VAL A 23 -1.66 -19.48 19.37
N ARG A 24 -0.82 -20.12 18.57
CA ARG A 24 -0.10 -19.49 17.48
C ARG A 24 -1.08 -19.12 16.37
N LYS A 25 -0.95 -17.92 15.85
CA LYS A 25 -1.79 -17.38 14.77
C LYS A 25 -0.89 -16.89 13.64
N PRO A 26 -1.28 -17.08 12.38
CA PRO A 26 -0.56 -16.45 11.29
C PRO A 26 -0.61 -14.93 11.44
N LEU A 27 0.44 -14.25 10.97
CA LEU A 27 0.43 -12.80 10.86
C LEU A 27 -0.72 -12.38 9.94
N SER A 28 -1.57 -11.52 10.44
CA SER A 28 -2.68 -10.95 9.67
C SER A 28 -2.72 -9.47 9.91
N PHE A 29 -2.45 -8.71 8.87
CA PHE A 29 -2.73 -7.29 8.85
C PHE A 29 -4.24 -7.08 8.62
N SER A 30 -4.80 -6.01 9.20
CA SER A 30 -6.22 -5.71 9.04
C SER A 30 -6.61 -5.58 7.57
N THR A 31 -7.58 -6.36 7.13
CA THR A 31 -8.11 -6.26 5.76
C THR A 31 -8.88 -4.95 5.53
N THR A 32 -9.42 -4.35 6.59
CA THR A 32 -10.10 -3.05 6.55
C THR A 32 -9.10 -1.92 6.31
N MET A 33 -7.86 -2.07 6.81
CA MET A 33 -6.80 -1.06 6.77
C MET A 33 -5.70 -1.45 5.77
N ARG A 34 -6.09 -1.83 4.54
CA ARG A 34 -5.14 -2.27 3.50
C ARG A 34 -4.27 -1.14 2.98
N ASN A 35 -4.88 -0.01 2.69
CA ASN A 35 -4.23 1.11 2.03
C ASN A 35 -3.87 2.22 3.03
N PRO A 36 -2.73 2.90 2.86
CA PRO A 36 -2.33 4.03 3.67
C PRO A 36 -3.35 5.16 3.71
N GLU A 37 -3.88 5.52 2.54
CA GLU A 37 -4.92 6.54 2.38
C GLU A 37 -6.15 6.24 3.26
N ARG A 38 -6.58 4.98 3.29
CA ARG A 38 -7.70 4.57 4.15
C ARG A 38 -7.38 4.75 5.62
N ILE A 39 -6.15 4.42 6.05
CA ILE A 39 -5.72 4.65 7.43
C ILE A 39 -5.75 6.15 7.75
N ALA A 40 -5.22 6.99 6.86
CA ALA A 40 -5.26 8.44 7.00
C ALA A 40 -6.70 8.97 7.08
N GLY A 41 -7.61 8.50 6.21
CA GLY A 41 -9.03 8.86 6.23
C GLY A 41 -9.73 8.49 7.53
N PHE A 42 -9.46 7.30 8.07
CA PHE A 42 -9.99 6.90 9.37
C PHE A 42 -9.45 7.76 10.52
N LEU A 43 -8.15 8.09 10.50
CA LEU A 43 -7.56 9.02 11.46
C LEU A 43 -8.17 10.43 11.34
N LYS A 44 -8.40 10.91 10.12
CA LYS A 44 -9.07 12.19 9.86
C LYS A 44 -10.47 12.26 10.48
N CYS A 45 -11.25 11.17 10.40
CA CYS A 45 -12.61 11.12 10.96
C CYS A 45 -12.65 11.14 12.51
N ILE A 46 -11.58 10.66 13.16
CA ILE A 46 -11.48 10.69 14.64
C ILE A 46 -10.72 11.91 15.16
N LEU A 47 -9.94 12.59 14.33
CA LEU A 47 -9.13 13.76 14.70
C LEU A 47 -9.91 14.88 15.43
N PRO A 48 -11.17 15.22 15.07
CA PRO A 48 -11.96 16.22 15.81
C PRO A 48 -12.24 15.86 17.28
N TYR A 49 -12.02 14.60 17.66
CA TYR A 49 -12.27 14.09 19.01
C TYR A 49 -10.96 13.83 19.79
N GLU A 50 -9.81 14.26 19.27
CA GLU A 50 -8.54 14.17 19.98
C GLU A 50 -8.62 14.91 21.33
N GLY A 51 -8.11 14.28 22.39
CA GLY A 51 -8.18 14.79 23.75
C GLY A 51 -9.53 14.56 24.46
N GLN A 52 -10.58 14.19 23.75
CA GLN A 52 -11.88 13.84 24.35
C GLN A 52 -11.85 12.43 24.92
N VAL A 53 -12.60 12.21 26.00
CA VAL A 53 -12.75 10.88 26.60
C VAL A 53 -13.59 9.99 25.70
N LEU A 54 -13.02 8.86 25.29
CA LEU A 54 -13.72 7.90 24.44
C LEU A 54 -14.90 7.26 25.20
N ASN A 55 -16.09 7.40 24.65
CA ASN A 55 -17.33 6.79 25.10
C ASN A 55 -18.19 6.38 23.88
N ASN A 56 -19.34 5.79 24.10
CA ASN A 56 -20.22 5.35 23.03
C ASN A 56 -20.74 6.50 22.15
N ASP A 57 -20.91 7.71 22.71
CA ASP A 57 -21.36 8.88 21.95
C ASP A 57 -20.26 9.33 20.97
N VAL A 58 -19.01 9.42 21.42
CA VAL A 58 -17.87 9.73 20.56
C VAL A 58 -17.69 8.66 19.47
N ILE A 59 -17.84 7.37 19.82
CA ILE A 59 -17.80 6.27 18.84
C ILE A 59 -18.88 6.43 17.77
N HIS A 60 -20.09 6.81 18.18
CA HIS A 60 -21.22 7.05 17.29
C HIS A 60 -20.93 8.21 16.31
N GLU A 61 -20.41 9.32 16.82
CA GLU A 61 -20.01 10.47 16.00
C GLU A 61 -18.91 10.11 14.97
N VAL A 62 -17.90 9.35 15.40
CA VAL A 62 -16.85 8.85 14.48
C VAL A 62 -17.45 7.95 13.41
N ALA A 63 -18.40 7.08 13.76
CA ALA A 63 -19.08 6.23 12.78
C ALA A 63 -19.89 7.05 11.76
N ILE A 64 -20.57 8.11 12.20
CA ILE A 64 -21.25 9.08 11.33
C ILE A 64 -20.25 9.70 10.35
N ASN A 65 -19.11 10.21 10.83
CA ASN A 65 -18.10 10.84 9.98
C ASN A 65 -17.56 9.85 8.93
N LEU A 66 -17.26 8.61 9.33
CA LEU A 66 -16.77 7.56 8.43
C LEU A 66 -17.78 7.22 7.32
N ILE A 67 -19.08 7.23 7.61
CA ILE A 67 -20.13 6.97 6.61
C ILE A 67 -20.31 8.20 5.71
N LYS A 68 -20.40 9.40 6.30
CA LYS A 68 -20.55 10.67 5.54
C LYS A 68 -19.45 10.84 4.50
N ASP A 69 -18.20 10.60 4.91
CA ASP A 69 -17.01 10.78 4.05
C ASP A 69 -16.69 9.50 3.24
N LYS A 70 -17.59 8.50 3.24
CA LYS A 70 -17.49 7.25 2.48
C LYS A 70 -16.23 6.42 2.75
N TYR A 71 -15.57 6.62 3.88
CA TYR A 71 -14.47 5.74 4.31
C TYR A 71 -14.97 4.37 4.79
N TYR A 72 -16.22 4.31 5.28
CA TYR A 72 -16.86 3.07 5.68
C TYR A 72 -18.30 2.96 5.14
N TYR A 73 -18.65 1.76 4.71
CA TYR A 73 -20.01 1.41 4.25
C TYR A 73 -20.34 -0.02 4.64
N THR A 74 -21.61 -0.29 4.91
CA THR A 74 -22.09 -1.60 5.35
C THR A 74 -22.41 -2.54 4.19
N GLN A 75 -22.56 -2.01 2.98
CA GLN A 75 -22.92 -2.65 1.71
C GLN A 75 -24.34 -3.24 1.66
N LYS A 76 -24.95 -3.60 2.79
CA LYS A 76 -26.23 -4.30 2.80
C LYS A 76 -27.42 -3.36 2.71
N TYR A 77 -27.41 -2.31 3.49
CA TYR A 77 -28.53 -1.37 3.57
C TYR A 77 -28.47 -0.29 2.50
N GLU A 78 -27.31 0.32 2.32
CA GLU A 78 -27.07 1.37 1.31
C GLU A 78 -27.41 0.87 -0.11
N MET A 79 -27.10 -0.40 -0.43
CA MET A 79 -27.39 -0.95 -1.76
C MET A 79 -28.88 -1.26 -1.99
N LYS A 80 -29.68 -1.36 -0.92
CA LYS A 80 -31.14 -1.60 -1.02
C LYS A 80 -31.93 -0.32 -1.18
N VAL A 81 -31.43 0.81 -0.65
CA VAL A 81 -32.08 2.12 -0.75
C VAL A 81 -31.58 2.80 -2.02
N PRO A 82 -32.43 3.06 -3.03
CA PRO A 82 -31.99 3.63 -4.32
C PRO A 82 -31.23 4.95 -4.17
N GLU A 83 -31.68 5.84 -3.29
CA GLU A 83 -31.04 7.11 -3.00
C GLU A 83 -29.62 6.89 -2.43
N TYR A 84 -29.46 6.02 -1.44
CA TYR A 84 -28.16 5.75 -0.80
C TYR A 84 -27.21 5.05 -1.77
N ARG A 85 -27.70 4.17 -2.60
CA ARG A 85 -26.91 3.54 -3.68
C ARG A 85 -26.43 4.58 -4.69
N ASN A 86 -27.28 5.57 -5.03
CA ASN A 86 -26.86 6.67 -5.90
C ASN A 86 -25.76 7.52 -5.23
N ILE A 87 -25.94 7.92 -3.96
CA ILE A 87 -24.92 8.67 -3.21
C ILE A 87 -23.61 7.86 -3.13
N TYR A 88 -23.71 6.56 -2.87
CA TYR A 88 -22.54 5.69 -2.78
C TYR A 88 -21.73 5.63 -4.09
N ASN A 89 -22.43 5.49 -5.22
CA ASN A 89 -21.81 5.33 -6.54
C ASN A 89 -21.40 6.66 -7.19
N ASN A 90 -21.81 7.79 -6.65
CA ASN A 90 -21.49 9.12 -7.17
C ASN A 90 -20.51 9.82 -6.23
N GLU A 91 -19.28 10.07 -6.68
CA GLU A 91 -18.23 10.71 -5.90
C GLU A 91 -18.59 12.16 -5.50
N ASP A 92 -19.43 12.85 -6.26
CA ASP A 92 -19.87 14.21 -5.98
C ASP A 92 -20.90 14.36 -4.86
N LEU A 93 -21.51 13.25 -4.46
CA LEU A 93 -22.49 13.21 -3.40
C LEU A 93 -21.88 12.69 -2.11
N SER A 94 -22.26 13.27 -0.98
CA SER A 94 -21.92 12.81 0.36
C SER A 94 -23.20 12.50 1.14
N PHE A 95 -23.14 11.59 2.09
CA PHE A 95 -24.27 11.35 2.99
C PHE A 95 -24.46 12.53 3.93
N THR A 96 -25.71 12.92 4.19
CA THR A 96 -26.03 13.85 5.27
C THR A 96 -25.87 13.14 6.62
N ARG A 97 -25.89 13.91 7.71
CA ARG A 97 -25.87 13.34 9.06
C ARG A 97 -27.05 12.41 9.29
N GLU A 98 -28.26 12.84 8.91
CA GLU A 98 -29.51 12.09 9.09
C GLU A 98 -29.47 10.77 8.29
N GLN A 99 -28.93 10.78 7.08
CA GLN A 99 -28.75 9.58 6.27
C GLN A 99 -27.72 8.62 6.89
N ALA A 100 -26.62 9.14 7.44
CA ALA A 100 -25.62 8.33 8.15
C ALA A 100 -26.21 7.69 9.41
N GLU A 101 -27.01 8.44 10.20
CA GLU A 101 -27.72 7.92 11.37
C GLU A 101 -28.75 6.84 10.99
N ASP A 102 -29.47 7.03 9.88
CA ASP A 102 -30.40 6.02 9.35
C ASP A 102 -29.65 4.74 8.94
N ILE A 103 -28.50 4.87 8.28
CA ILE A 103 -27.64 3.72 7.92
C ILE A 103 -27.17 2.98 9.17
N ILE A 104 -26.67 3.68 10.19
CA ILE A 104 -26.22 3.09 11.46
C ILE A 104 -27.36 2.31 12.12
N LYS A 105 -28.55 2.91 12.21
CA LYS A 105 -29.73 2.32 12.82
C LYS A 105 -30.17 1.04 12.11
N ASN A 106 -30.13 1.00 10.77
CA ASN A 106 -30.61 -0.11 9.96
C ASN A 106 -29.50 -1.12 9.56
N SER A 107 -28.27 -0.92 10.05
CA SER A 107 -27.14 -1.80 9.78
C SER A 107 -26.45 -2.23 11.08
N PRO A 108 -27.12 -2.98 11.96
CA PRO A 108 -26.54 -3.42 13.21
C PRO A 108 -25.27 -4.26 12.96
N GLN A 109 -24.27 -4.04 13.78
CA GLN A 109 -23.00 -4.78 13.73
C GLN A 109 -23.04 -5.95 14.73
N GLU A 110 -22.42 -7.07 14.32
CA GLU A 110 -22.37 -8.29 15.15
C GLU A 110 -21.03 -8.48 15.89
N HIS A 111 -20.13 -7.52 15.75
CA HIS A 111 -18.80 -7.58 16.37
C HIS A 111 -18.87 -7.57 17.88
N LYS A 112 -17.95 -8.31 18.51
CA LYS A 112 -17.79 -8.37 19.96
C LYS A 112 -16.31 -8.42 20.31
N GLU A 113 -15.76 -7.28 20.66
CA GLU A 113 -14.36 -7.13 21.08
C GLU A 113 -14.26 -6.88 22.58
N ALA A 114 -13.15 -7.29 23.18
CA ALA A 114 -12.95 -7.17 24.62
C ALA A 114 -12.83 -5.69 25.03
N GLY A 115 -13.64 -5.29 26.02
CA GLY A 115 -13.65 -3.92 26.53
C GLY A 115 -14.63 -3.00 25.81
N PHE A 116 -15.33 -3.49 24.77
CA PHE A 116 -16.33 -2.73 24.01
C PHE A 116 -17.70 -3.42 24.07
N GLU A 117 -18.76 -2.64 24.01
CA GLU A 117 -20.11 -3.17 23.82
C GLU A 117 -20.24 -3.82 22.43
N ARG A 118 -21.08 -4.86 22.35
CA ARG A 118 -21.36 -5.52 21.08
C ARG A 118 -21.99 -4.54 20.09
N GLY A 119 -21.61 -4.64 18.84
CA GLY A 119 -22.16 -3.82 17.77
C GLY A 119 -21.18 -2.75 17.28
N TRP A 120 -21.65 -1.54 17.09
CA TRP A 120 -20.85 -0.43 16.58
C TRP A 120 -19.65 -0.08 17.46
N PRO A 121 -19.72 -0.12 18.83
CA PRO A 121 -18.55 0.08 19.66
C PRO A 121 -17.44 -0.95 19.40
N SER A 122 -17.78 -2.23 19.30
CA SER A 122 -16.81 -3.28 18.93
C SER A 122 -16.33 -3.15 17.49
N ARG A 123 -17.18 -2.64 16.58
CA ARG A 123 -16.77 -2.35 15.21
C ARG A 123 -15.73 -1.23 15.14
N PHE A 124 -15.86 -0.20 15.95
CA PHE A 124 -14.86 0.86 16.10
C PHE A 124 -13.49 0.28 16.46
N ASP A 125 -13.43 -0.63 17.44
CA ASP A 125 -12.16 -1.27 17.82
C ASP A 125 -11.52 -2.01 16.64
N THR A 126 -12.29 -2.77 15.87
CA THR A 126 -11.77 -3.46 14.67
C THR A 126 -11.23 -2.50 13.59
N TRP A 127 -11.67 -1.24 13.55
CA TRP A 127 -11.15 -0.23 12.64
C TRP A 127 -9.83 0.37 13.10
N TYR A 128 -9.70 0.63 14.40
CA TYR A 128 -8.58 1.38 14.96
C TYR A 128 -7.51 0.50 15.63
N GLU A 129 -7.75 -0.82 15.82
CA GLU A 129 -6.78 -1.76 16.39
C GLU A 129 -5.44 -1.71 15.65
N PHE A 130 -5.43 -1.83 14.32
CA PHE A 130 -4.20 -1.83 13.54
C PHE A 130 -3.49 -0.45 13.53
N PRO A 131 -4.15 0.69 13.31
CA PRO A 131 -3.55 2.01 13.54
C PRO A 131 -2.97 2.18 14.95
N GLN A 132 -3.59 1.59 15.98
CA GLN A 132 -3.09 1.60 17.36
C GLN A 132 -1.82 0.73 17.52
N GLU A 133 -1.79 -0.47 16.91
CA GLU A 133 -0.61 -1.32 16.88
C GLU A 133 0.58 -0.65 16.18
N LEU A 134 0.32 0.19 15.17
CA LEU A 134 1.34 0.97 14.46
C LEU A 134 1.77 2.25 15.19
N GLY A 135 1.15 2.59 16.32
CA GLY A 135 1.49 3.77 17.10
C GLY A 135 0.91 5.09 16.56
N PHE A 136 -0.07 5.06 15.65
CA PHE A 136 -0.69 6.27 15.11
C PHE A 136 -1.74 6.88 16.02
N ILE A 137 -2.45 6.04 16.77
CA ILE A 137 -3.51 6.45 17.69
C ILE A 137 -3.48 5.59 18.96
N ARG A 138 -3.87 6.18 20.08
CA ARG A 138 -4.10 5.48 21.36
C ARG A 138 -5.49 5.81 21.86
N TYR A 139 -6.29 4.80 22.12
CA TYR A 139 -7.63 4.93 22.65
C TYR A 139 -7.95 3.80 23.64
N GLU A 140 -8.85 4.08 24.55
CA GLU A 140 -9.42 3.13 25.50
C GLU A 140 -10.71 3.74 26.05
N ILE A 141 -11.76 2.95 26.26
CA ILE A 141 -13.03 3.44 26.84
C ILE A 141 -12.75 4.13 28.19
N GLY A 142 -13.27 5.32 28.37
CA GLY A 142 -13.11 6.13 29.57
C GLY A 142 -11.78 6.90 29.64
N LYS A 143 -10.92 6.83 28.60
CA LYS A 143 -9.67 7.60 28.53
C LYS A 143 -9.66 8.57 27.34
N PRO A 144 -8.84 9.63 27.39
CA PRO A 144 -8.68 10.54 26.26
C PRO A 144 -8.13 9.83 25.03
N ILE A 145 -8.62 10.21 23.84
CA ILE A 145 -8.08 9.80 22.55
C ILE A 145 -6.79 10.59 22.32
N ILE A 146 -5.71 9.90 21.94
CA ILE A 146 -4.42 10.50 21.63
C ILE A 146 -4.04 10.11 20.19
N ILE A 147 -3.78 11.09 19.35
CA ILE A 147 -3.18 10.89 18.03
C ILE A 147 -1.70 11.24 18.15
N SER A 148 -0.83 10.32 17.77
CA SER A 148 0.61 10.55 17.86
C SER A 148 1.09 11.52 16.77
N GLN A 149 2.32 12.02 16.93
CA GLN A 149 2.95 12.83 15.87
C GLN A 149 3.03 12.07 14.54
N THR A 150 3.29 10.75 14.55
CA THR A 150 3.29 9.93 13.32
C THR A 150 1.88 9.80 12.73
N GLY A 151 0.84 9.75 13.56
CA GLY A 151 -0.56 9.77 13.12
C GLY A 151 -0.93 11.10 12.45
N HIS A 152 -0.57 12.23 13.04
CA HIS A 152 -0.73 13.56 12.42
C HIS A 152 0.04 13.67 11.12
N MET A 153 1.32 13.28 11.10
CA MET A 153 2.13 13.29 9.88
C MET A 153 1.50 12.48 8.73
N LEU A 154 0.86 11.36 9.04
CA LEU A 154 0.17 10.56 8.03
C LEU A 154 -1.06 11.28 7.48
N VAL A 155 -1.87 11.88 8.34
CA VAL A 155 -3.05 12.67 7.91
C VAL A 155 -2.62 13.87 7.08
N ASP A 156 -1.61 14.62 7.53
CA ASP A 156 -1.11 15.79 6.83
C ASP A 156 -0.55 15.44 5.46
N ALA A 157 0.18 14.31 5.35
CA ALA A 157 0.76 13.85 4.09
C ALA A 157 -0.30 13.55 3.01
N PHE A 158 -1.53 13.21 3.40
CA PHE A 158 -2.66 13.02 2.48
C PHE A 158 -3.56 14.24 2.31
N ASN A 159 -3.42 15.27 3.16
CA ASN A 159 -4.17 16.52 3.04
C ASN A 159 -3.43 17.59 2.21
N GLU A 160 -2.17 17.37 1.83
CA GLU A 160 -1.45 18.21 0.87
C GLU A 160 -2.18 18.17 -0.49
N GLU A 161 -1.98 19.17 -1.37
CA GLU A 161 -2.62 19.20 -2.72
C GLU A 161 -2.39 17.91 -3.49
N GLN A 162 -1.22 17.30 -3.29
CA GLN A 162 -0.92 15.92 -3.68
C GLN A 162 -0.28 15.18 -2.51
N PRO A 163 -0.53 13.86 -2.35
CA PRO A 163 0.04 13.09 -1.26
C PRO A 163 1.57 13.15 -1.20
N ASN A 164 2.11 13.45 -0.01
CA ASN A 164 3.56 13.47 0.21
C ASN A 164 4.08 12.05 0.40
N ASN A 165 4.48 11.43 -0.70
CA ASN A 165 4.86 10.02 -0.76
C ASN A 165 6.08 9.67 0.10
N GLU A 166 7.07 10.55 0.20
CA GLU A 166 8.25 10.33 1.04
C GLU A 166 7.90 10.32 2.53
N LYS A 167 7.04 11.26 2.95
CA LYS A 167 6.54 11.31 4.31
C LYS A 167 5.72 10.06 4.65
N ILE A 168 4.85 9.60 3.73
CA ILE A 168 4.05 8.38 3.89
C ILE A 168 4.97 7.16 4.06
N GLN A 169 5.96 6.98 3.18
CA GLN A 169 6.94 5.88 3.28
C GLN A 169 7.68 5.89 4.61
N ALA A 170 8.18 7.06 5.02
CA ALA A 170 8.94 7.21 6.25
C ALA A 170 8.10 6.87 7.49
N VAL A 171 6.83 7.32 7.54
CA VAL A 171 5.90 7.03 8.63
C VAL A 171 5.62 5.52 8.72
N PHE A 172 5.35 4.86 7.59
CA PHE A 172 5.13 3.41 7.59
C PHE A 172 6.38 2.60 7.90
N LEU A 173 7.55 3.04 7.43
CA LEU A 173 8.82 2.40 7.77
C LEU A 173 9.09 2.52 9.27
N ASN A 174 8.92 3.72 9.86
CA ASN A 174 9.08 3.96 11.30
C ASN A 174 8.17 3.06 12.14
N ALA A 175 6.92 2.86 11.70
CA ALA A 175 5.97 2.02 12.41
C ALA A 175 6.29 0.51 12.25
N LEU A 176 6.51 0.04 11.02
CA LEU A 176 6.67 -1.38 10.71
C LEU A 176 8.02 -1.96 11.16
N MET A 177 9.10 -1.16 11.22
CA MET A 177 10.38 -1.62 11.78
C MET A 177 10.32 -1.88 13.30
N LYS A 178 9.31 -1.32 13.98
CA LYS A 178 9.07 -1.48 15.42
C LYS A 178 7.92 -2.44 15.73
N TYR A 179 7.11 -2.78 14.73
CA TYR A 179 5.94 -3.64 14.89
C TYR A 179 6.34 -5.05 15.34
N GLN A 180 5.62 -5.58 16.31
CA GLN A 180 5.79 -6.94 16.84
C GLN A 180 4.48 -7.71 16.77
N THR A 181 4.54 -9.00 16.37
CA THR A 181 3.37 -9.86 16.24
C THR A 181 2.68 -10.18 17.57
N ASN A 182 3.46 -10.22 18.66
CA ASN A 182 2.96 -10.33 20.02
C ASN A 182 3.25 -9.00 20.73
N ASN A 183 2.21 -8.24 20.97
CA ASN A 183 2.30 -6.93 21.59
C ASN A 183 1.15 -6.74 22.59
N PRO A 184 1.17 -5.74 23.47
CA PRO A 184 0.14 -5.53 24.49
C PRO A 184 -1.27 -5.30 23.93
N PHE A 185 -1.43 -4.90 22.68
CA PHE A 185 -2.73 -4.78 22.00
C PHE A 185 -3.22 -6.13 21.46
N LYS A 186 -2.29 -6.95 20.94
CA LYS A 186 -2.62 -8.18 20.23
C LYS A 186 -1.76 -9.35 20.72
N LYS A 187 -2.31 -10.13 21.61
CA LYS A 187 -1.61 -11.32 22.11
C LYS A 187 -1.57 -12.44 21.07
N ASN A 188 -0.38 -12.93 20.83
CA ASN A 188 -0.09 -14.06 19.96
C ASN A 188 0.99 -14.94 20.61
N ALA A 189 1.03 -16.25 20.28
CA ALA A 189 2.14 -17.11 20.67
C ALA A 189 3.33 -16.98 19.71
N ASN A 190 3.17 -16.37 18.52
CA ASN A 190 4.28 -15.99 17.66
C ASN A 190 4.84 -14.65 18.16
N SER A 191 6.16 -14.58 18.36
CA SER A 191 6.84 -13.43 18.95
C SER A 191 7.99 -13.01 18.05
N ASN A 192 7.69 -12.27 16.96
CA ASN A 192 8.67 -11.78 16.02
C ASN A 192 8.40 -10.34 15.56
N CYS A 193 9.41 -9.72 14.94
CA CYS A 193 9.33 -8.46 14.24
C CYS A 193 9.34 -8.75 12.74
N PRO A 194 8.18 -8.79 12.04
CA PRO A 194 8.10 -9.33 10.69
C PRO A 194 9.02 -8.64 9.67
N LEU A 195 9.14 -7.31 9.73
CA LEU A 195 10.01 -6.56 8.84
C LEU A 195 11.49 -6.91 9.10
N ILE A 196 11.91 -6.93 10.35
CA ILE A 196 13.29 -7.23 10.74
C ILE A 196 13.64 -8.68 10.38
N LEU A 197 12.76 -9.63 10.71
CA LEU A 197 12.93 -11.04 10.36
C LEU A 197 13.11 -11.21 8.85
N THR A 198 12.32 -10.49 8.05
CA THR A 198 12.43 -10.52 6.58
C THR A 198 13.77 -9.97 6.09
N LEU A 199 14.20 -8.82 6.60
CA LEU A 199 15.50 -8.24 6.24
C LEU A 199 16.66 -9.17 6.59
N GLN A 200 16.69 -9.68 7.83
CA GLN A 200 17.74 -10.60 8.28
C GLN A 200 17.77 -11.89 7.45
N THR A 201 16.59 -12.41 7.09
CA THR A 201 16.48 -13.60 6.24
C THR A 201 17.03 -13.35 4.85
N ILE A 202 16.69 -12.23 4.21
CA ILE A 202 17.19 -11.85 2.88
C ILE A 202 18.72 -11.69 2.93
N GLU A 203 19.24 -10.93 3.87
CA GLU A 203 20.68 -10.70 4.00
C GLU A 203 21.46 -12.00 4.26
N GLN A 204 20.88 -12.91 5.03
CA GLN A 204 21.52 -14.21 5.28
C GLN A 204 21.46 -15.13 4.04
N LEU A 205 20.36 -15.12 3.27
CA LEU A 205 20.28 -15.84 1.99
C LEU A 205 21.33 -15.35 0.98
N LYS A 206 21.60 -14.02 0.92
CA LYS A 206 22.65 -13.44 0.10
C LYS A 206 24.06 -13.85 0.50
N LYS A 207 24.31 -14.15 1.79
CA LYS A 207 25.59 -14.70 2.25
C LYS A 207 25.83 -16.13 1.73
N TYR A 208 24.77 -16.94 1.61
CA TYR A 208 24.88 -18.28 1.03
C TYR A 208 25.04 -18.25 -0.50
N ASN A 209 24.33 -17.35 -1.16
CA ASN A 209 24.43 -17.13 -2.60
C ASN A 209 24.28 -15.63 -2.89
N LYS A 210 25.34 -14.98 -3.37
CA LYS A 210 25.36 -13.54 -3.68
C LYS A 210 24.35 -13.17 -4.75
N ASP A 211 24.00 -14.07 -5.65
CA ASP A 211 23.02 -13.88 -6.71
C ASP A 211 21.59 -14.26 -6.26
N SER A 212 21.37 -14.43 -4.94
CA SER A 212 20.04 -14.70 -4.41
C SER A 212 19.10 -13.55 -4.74
N ALA A 213 17.96 -13.85 -5.36
CA ALA A 213 16.90 -12.90 -5.64
C ALA A 213 16.00 -12.60 -4.42
N GLY A 214 16.42 -13.01 -3.21
CA GLY A 214 15.65 -12.85 -1.98
C GLY A 214 14.73 -14.03 -1.65
N ILE A 215 13.56 -13.77 -1.09
CA ILE A 215 12.60 -14.77 -0.61
C ILE A 215 11.52 -14.98 -1.67
N HIS A 216 11.35 -16.23 -2.10
CA HIS A 216 10.31 -16.56 -3.08
C HIS A 216 8.91 -16.32 -2.49
N ARG A 217 7.96 -15.90 -3.33
CA ARG A 217 6.60 -15.53 -2.90
C ARG A 217 5.90 -16.61 -2.06
N GLN A 218 6.04 -17.87 -2.44
CA GLN A 218 5.48 -18.98 -1.67
C GLN A 218 6.16 -19.14 -0.29
N GLU A 219 7.47 -18.88 -0.19
CA GLU A 219 8.24 -18.96 1.06
C GLU A 219 7.85 -17.87 2.07
N LEU A 220 7.24 -16.77 1.62
CA LEU A 220 6.74 -15.72 2.51
C LEU A 220 5.67 -16.24 3.48
N SER A 221 4.94 -17.28 3.12
CA SER A 221 3.98 -17.95 4.02
C SER A 221 4.66 -18.48 5.28
N LEU A 222 5.93 -18.89 5.19
CA LEU A 222 6.71 -19.34 6.37
C LEU A 222 6.95 -18.18 7.32
N ILE A 223 7.30 -16.98 6.80
CA ILE A 223 7.47 -15.77 7.63
C ILE A 223 6.18 -15.40 8.34
N ILE A 224 5.06 -15.47 7.63
CA ILE A 224 3.72 -15.18 8.15
C ILE A 224 3.36 -16.10 9.33
N CYS A 225 3.85 -17.35 9.31
CA CYS A 225 3.60 -18.36 10.34
C CYS A 225 4.77 -18.57 11.30
N TRP A 226 5.89 -17.84 11.14
CA TRP A 226 7.11 -18.06 11.90
C TRP A 226 6.93 -17.75 13.39
N PRO A 227 7.43 -18.62 14.31
CA PRO A 227 7.12 -18.49 15.72
C PRO A 227 7.91 -17.40 16.47
N ASP A 228 9.12 -17.06 16.02
CA ASP A 228 10.08 -16.21 16.74
C ASP A 228 10.96 -15.37 15.79
N ASN A 229 12.03 -14.75 16.31
CA ASN A 229 12.99 -13.99 15.51
C ASN A 229 14.22 -14.78 15.05
N ASP A 230 14.21 -16.11 15.15
CA ASP A 230 15.34 -16.91 14.68
C ASP A 230 15.35 -17.01 13.15
N TYR A 231 15.95 -16.00 12.52
CA TYR A 231 16.11 -15.97 11.06
C TYR A 231 17.06 -17.06 10.55
N ASN A 232 18.00 -17.60 11.37
CA ASN A 232 18.90 -18.66 10.92
C ASN A 232 18.14 -19.98 10.75
N LEU A 233 17.23 -20.30 11.66
CA LEU A 233 16.36 -21.47 11.51
C LEU A 233 15.41 -21.30 10.31
N LEU A 234 14.88 -20.11 10.09
CA LEU A 234 14.04 -19.80 8.94
C LEU A 234 14.81 -19.96 7.62
N VAL A 235 16.03 -19.43 7.53
CA VAL A 235 16.90 -19.58 6.36
C VAL A 235 17.21 -21.04 6.07
N ASN A 236 17.58 -21.82 7.11
CA ASN A 236 17.83 -23.26 6.96
C ASN A 236 16.58 -23.98 6.43
N LYS A 237 15.39 -23.65 6.95
CA LYS A 237 14.11 -24.21 6.47
C LYS A 237 13.87 -23.86 4.99
N ILE A 238 14.10 -22.62 4.58
CA ILE A 238 13.96 -22.17 3.19
C ILE A 238 14.96 -22.94 2.30
N LEU A 239 16.23 -23.04 2.70
CA LEU A 239 17.25 -23.75 1.92
C LEU A 239 16.95 -25.23 1.77
N ASP A 240 16.45 -25.90 2.82
CA ASP A 240 16.03 -27.29 2.78
C ASP A 240 14.86 -27.51 1.80
N LEU A 241 13.88 -26.61 1.80
CA LEU A 241 12.76 -26.65 0.86
C LEU A 241 13.23 -26.40 -0.58
N ARG A 242 14.11 -25.41 -0.81
CA ARG A 242 14.71 -25.14 -2.13
C ARG A 242 15.51 -26.33 -2.63
N LYS A 243 16.28 -27.01 -1.76
CA LYS A 243 17.03 -28.22 -2.13
C LYS A 243 16.11 -29.36 -2.55
N LYS A 244 14.96 -29.51 -1.90
CA LYS A 244 14.00 -30.60 -2.15
C LYS A 244 13.08 -30.34 -3.36
N TYR A 245 12.63 -29.10 -3.55
CA TYR A 245 11.55 -28.76 -4.48
C TYR A 245 11.94 -27.67 -5.51
N GLY A 246 13.13 -27.08 -5.39
CA GLY A 246 13.48 -25.87 -6.18
C GLY A 246 12.60 -24.68 -5.77
N PHE A 247 12.26 -23.85 -6.77
CA PHE A 247 11.35 -22.72 -6.60
C PHE A 247 9.89 -23.04 -7.00
N ASN A 248 9.59 -24.29 -7.34
CA ASN A 248 8.26 -24.75 -7.73
C ASN A 248 7.60 -25.53 -6.58
N ILE A 249 7.70 -25.03 -5.35
CA ILE A 249 7.07 -25.63 -4.18
C ILE A 249 5.55 -25.47 -4.32
N SER A 250 4.80 -26.58 -4.17
CA SER A 250 3.34 -26.47 -4.23
C SER A 250 2.75 -25.77 -2.99
N ASN A 251 1.58 -25.15 -3.17
CA ASN A 251 0.88 -24.49 -2.06
C ASN A 251 0.52 -25.47 -0.95
N GLU A 252 0.26 -26.74 -1.27
CA GLU A 252 -0.07 -27.78 -0.31
C GLU A 252 1.14 -28.06 0.62
N VAL A 253 2.34 -28.18 0.06
CA VAL A 253 3.57 -28.41 0.84
C VAL A 253 3.86 -27.22 1.76
N ILE A 254 3.78 -25.99 1.24
CA ILE A 254 3.97 -24.77 2.04
C ILE A 254 2.91 -24.67 3.14
N TYR A 255 1.65 -24.98 2.81
CA TYR A 255 0.56 -24.95 3.77
C TYR A 255 0.76 -25.94 4.90
N GLU A 256 1.18 -27.18 4.60
CA GLU A 256 1.50 -28.21 5.62
C GLU A 256 2.61 -27.73 6.55
N GLU A 257 3.67 -27.14 6.02
CA GLU A 257 4.75 -26.55 6.81
C GLU A 257 4.26 -25.41 7.71
N CYS A 258 3.39 -24.55 7.19
CA CYS A 258 2.77 -23.47 7.98
C CYS A 258 1.88 -24.01 9.11
N MET A 259 1.10 -25.08 8.86
CA MET A 259 0.29 -25.71 9.90
C MET A 259 1.16 -26.33 11.00
N ASN A 260 2.29 -26.95 10.64
CA ASN A 260 3.26 -27.46 11.60
C ASN A 260 3.86 -26.35 12.46
N LEU A 261 4.25 -25.20 11.85
CA LEU A 261 4.77 -24.03 12.58
C LEU A 261 3.74 -23.44 13.56
N LEU A 262 2.46 -23.41 13.17
CA LEU A 262 1.37 -22.92 14.01
C LEU A 262 0.94 -23.94 15.09
N GLY A 263 1.44 -25.17 15.05
CA GLY A 263 0.97 -26.25 15.92
C GLY A 263 -0.53 -26.55 15.71
N ALA A 264 -1.01 -26.33 14.49
CA ALA A 264 -2.41 -26.51 14.12
C ALA A 264 -2.65 -27.96 13.69
N GLY A 265 -3.51 -28.69 14.43
CA GLY A 265 -3.99 -30.01 14.00
C GLY A 265 -5.02 -29.89 12.86
N LYS A 266 -5.43 -31.03 12.30
CA LYS A 266 -6.43 -31.12 11.21
C LYS A 266 -7.77 -30.44 11.54
N ASP A 267 -8.14 -30.37 12.80
CA ASP A 267 -9.31 -29.67 13.33
C ASP A 267 -9.28 -28.15 13.10
N LYS A 268 -8.10 -27.56 12.85
CA LYS A 268 -7.91 -26.12 12.58
C LYS A 268 -7.76 -25.74 11.10
N GLU A 269 -7.80 -26.70 10.19
CA GLU A 269 -7.74 -26.43 8.73
C GLU A 269 -8.87 -25.51 8.26
N ASN A 270 -10.04 -25.59 8.85
CA ASN A 270 -11.17 -24.69 8.57
C ASN A 270 -10.93 -23.26 9.07
N LEU A 271 -10.12 -23.07 10.11
CA LEU A 271 -9.79 -21.76 10.66
C LEU A 271 -8.71 -21.06 9.83
N TYR A 272 -7.72 -21.82 9.35
CA TYR A 272 -6.57 -21.32 8.58
C TYR A 272 -6.61 -21.86 7.15
N LYS A 273 -7.56 -21.39 6.34
CA LYS A 273 -7.70 -21.82 4.93
C LYS A 273 -6.40 -21.63 4.15
N MET A 274 -6.02 -22.62 3.37
CA MET A 274 -4.82 -22.59 2.53
C MET A 274 -4.76 -21.34 1.65
N SER A 275 -5.83 -21.00 0.95
CA SER A 275 -5.89 -19.80 0.10
C SER A 275 -5.66 -18.48 0.85
N LYS A 276 -5.96 -18.44 2.15
CA LYS A 276 -5.67 -17.27 2.98
C LYS A 276 -4.18 -17.18 3.33
N ILE A 277 -3.55 -18.29 3.73
CA ILE A 277 -2.15 -18.31 4.15
C ILE A 277 -1.20 -18.19 2.96
N THR A 278 -1.44 -18.95 1.89
CA THR A 278 -0.55 -19.00 0.72
C THR A 278 -0.87 -17.96 -0.36
N GLY A 279 -1.97 -17.22 -0.22
CA GLY A 279 -2.42 -16.22 -1.17
C GLY A 279 -2.66 -14.86 -0.53
N GLU A 280 -3.84 -14.65 0.08
CA GLU A 280 -4.26 -13.33 0.57
C GLU A 280 -3.26 -12.72 1.58
N ALA A 281 -2.78 -13.50 2.54
CA ALA A 281 -1.83 -13.02 3.55
C ALA A 281 -0.47 -12.66 2.94
N VAL A 282 -0.02 -13.40 1.92
CA VAL A 282 1.22 -13.12 1.18
C VAL A 282 1.11 -11.80 0.42
N ASP A 283 0.00 -11.57 -0.28
CA ASP A 283 -0.22 -10.33 -1.01
C ASP A 283 -0.27 -9.12 -0.06
N GLU A 284 -0.97 -9.24 1.07
CA GLU A 284 -1.01 -8.18 2.08
C GLU A 284 0.36 -7.94 2.73
N PHE A 285 1.13 -9.00 2.97
CA PHE A 285 2.49 -8.90 3.48
C PHE A 285 3.39 -8.12 2.52
N ILE A 286 3.39 -8.48 1.24
CA ILE A 286 4.18 -7.80 0.20
C ILE A 286 3.80 -6.30 0.14
N ARG A 287 2.50 -5.98 0.14
CA ARG A 287 2.04 -4.57 0.12
C ARG A 287 2.57 -3.79 1.32
N LYS A 288 2.49 -4.36 2.53
CA LYS A 288 3.00 -3.70 3.75
C LYS A 288 4.52 -3.55 3.76
N MET A 289 5.24 -4.52 3.20
CA MET A 289 6.70 -4.41 3.06
C MET A 289 7.06 -3.34 2.02
N ARG A 290 6.42 -3.32 0.85
CA ARG A 290 6.72 -2.36 -0.22
C ARG A 290 6.39 -0.92 0.14
N ILE A 291 5.32 -0.66 0.90
CA ILE A 291 4.97 0.70 1.32
C ILE A 291 6.07 1.39 2.14
N THR A 292 6.99 0.63 2.74
CA THR A 292 8.14 1.15 3.48
C THR A 292 9.25 1.69 2.58
N GLY A 293 9.20 1.40 1.28
CA GLY A 293 10.22 1.79 0.30
C GLY A 293 11.49 0.95 0.30
N ILE A 294 11.74 0.15 1.34
CA ILE A 294 12.99 -0.63 1.49
C ILE A 294 12.96 -2.02 0.87
N PHE A 295 11.85 -2.40 0.24
CA PHE A 295 11.69 -3.68 -0.44
C PHE A 295 11.33 -3.53 -1.91
N SER A 296 11.92 -4.39 -2.73
CA SER A 296 11.69 -4.52 -4.17
C SER A 296 11.15 -5.91 -4.52
N LEU A 297 10.51 -6.00 -5.69
CA LEU A 297 10.09 -7.28 -6.27
C LEU A 297 10.99 -7.67 -7.43
N ARG A 298 11.65 -8.83 -7.34
CA ARG A 298 12.52 -9.36 -8.39
C ARG A 298 11.88 -10.52 -9.15
N GLY A 299 12.45 -10.84 -10.30
CA GLY A 299 12.02 -11.99 -11.09
C GLY A 299 10.56 -11.90 -11.53
N ASN A 300 10.13 -10.75 -12.02
CA ASN A 300 8.74 -10.47 -12.42
C ASN A 300 7.73 -10.73 -11.27
N GLY A 301 8.05 -10.23 -10.07
CA GLY A 301 7.17 -10.30 -8.91
C GLY A 301 7.25 -11.59 -8.10
N ARG A 302 8.12 -12.54 -8.48
CA ARG A 302 8.24 -13.83 -7.79
C ARG A 302 8.99 -13.79 -6.46
N PHE A 303 9.89 -12.80 -6.29
CA PHE A 303 10.75 -12.71 -5.12
C PHE A 303 10.59 -11.34 -4.45
N LEU A 304 10.57 -11.35 -3.11
CA LEU A 304 10.70 -10.15 -2.29
C LEU A 304 12.17 -10.02 -1.88
N ASP A 305 12.79 -8.89 -2.18
CA ASP A 305 14.17 -8.57 -1.86
C ASP A 305 14.30 -7.15 -1.32
N THR A 306 15.47 -6.79 -0.86
CA THR A 306 15.79 -5.42 -0.42
C THR A 306 15.94 -4.49 -1.63
N ASN A 307 15.46 -3.24 -1.46
CA ASN A 307 15.68 -2.16 -2.41
C ASN A 307 17.09 -1.58 -2.21
N ASN A 308 17.97 -1.77 -3.18
CA ASN A 308 19.37 -1.31 -3.07
C ASN A 308 19.49 0.22 -3.02
N TYR A 309 18.47 0.96 -3.49
CA TYR A 309 18.45 2.42 -3.36
C TYR A 309 18.30 2.90 -1.90
N GLU A 310 17.78 2.04 -1.02
CA GLU A 310 17.57 2.33 0.41
C GLU A 310 18.57 1.59 1.32
N LYS A 311 19.71 1.16 0.78
CA LYS A 311 20.72 0.34 1.48
C LYS A 311 21.19 0.95 2.80
N GLU A 312 21.40 2.26 2.87
CA GLU A 312 21.84 2.94 4.08
C GLU A 312 20.80 2.84 5.21
N LYS A 313 19.51 3.02 4.89
CA LYS A 313 18.43 2.84 5.86
C LYS A 313 18.32 1.38 6.32
N ILE A 314 18.49 0.42 5.39
CA ILE A 314 18.45 -1.01 5.72
C ILE A 314 19.56 -1.37 6.70
N ILE A 315 20.80 -0.91 6.47
CA ILE A 315 21.93 -1.11 7.38
C ILE A 315 21.62 -0.50 8.74
N TYR A 316 21.17 0.77 8.77
CA TYR A 316 20.80 1.43 10.01
C TYR A 316 19.74 0.67 10.82
N ILE A 317 18.70 0.15 10.15
CA ILE A 317 17.65 -0.63 10.79
C ILE A 317 18.20 -1.94 11.37
N LEU A 318 19.03 -2.64 10.62
CA LEU A 318 19.65 -3.90 11.07
C LEU A 318 20.63 -3.71 12.23
N GLU A 319 21.26 -2.56 12.36
CA GLU A 319 22.14 -2.22 13.48
C GLU A 319 21.36 -1.84 14.75
N ASN A 320 20.17 -1.23 14.63
CA ASN A 320 19.51 -0.58 15.75
C ASN A 320 18.19 -1.24 16.20
N TYR A 321 17.53 -2.06 15.35
CA TYR A 321 16.17 -2.54 15.59
C TYR A 321 16.02 -4.07 15.62
N THR A 322 17.12 -4.84 15.68
CA THR A 322 17.08 -6.31 15.65
C THR A 322 16.67 -6.96 16.99
N THR A 323 16.69 -6.21 18.08
CA THR A 323 16.34 -6.72 19.40
C THR A 323 14.83 -6.76 19.59
N TYR A 324 14.27 -7.95 19.84
CA TYR A 324 12.88 -8.10 20.26
C TYR A 324 12.69 -7.52 21.66
N LYS A 325 11.71 -6.61 21.82
CA LYS A 325 11.45 -5.92 23.08
C LYS A 325 10.23 -6.50 23.78
N THR A 326 10.25 -6.48 25.11
CA THR A 326 9.09 -6.79 25.95
C THR A 326 8.55 -5.49 26.54
N PHE A 327 7.22 -5.38 26.63
CA PHE A 327 6.53 -4.19 27.13
C PHE A 327 5.61 -4.56 28.27
N SER A 328 5.61 -3.74 29.32
CA SER A 328 4.82 -3.97 30.52
C SER A 328 3.33 -3.68 30.31
N ASN A 329 3.01 -2.74 29.41
CA ASN A 329 1.64 -2.30 29.16
C ASN A 329 1.47 -1.68 27.75
N LYS A 330 0.22 -1.35 27.40
CA LYS A 330 -0.15 -0.76 26.11
C LYS A 330 0.48 0.61 25.88
N ASP A 331 0.62 1.42 26.92
CA ASP A 331 1.11 2.79 26.79
C ASP A 331 2.63 2.83 26.52
N GLU A 332 3.38 1.89 27.11
CA GLU A 332 4.80 1.70 26.82
C GLU A 332 5.04 1.28 25.36
N TYR A 333 4.26 0.31 24.87
CA TYR A 333 4.36 -0.12 23.47
C TYR A 333 3.95 0.99 22.50
N PHE A 334 2.86 1.71 22.81
CA PHE A 334 2.43 2.86 22.02
C PHE A 334 3.51 3.94 21.96
N SER A 335 4.09 4.32 23.10
CA SER A 335 5.18 5.31 23.15
C SER A 335 6.37 4.88 22.30
N TYR A 336 6.72 3.59 22.31
CA TYR A 336 7.82 3.07 21.49
C TYR A 336 7.51 3.12 19.99
N THR A 337 6.31 2.71 19.58
CA THR A 337 5.92 2.69 18.16
C THR A 337 5.67 4.08 17.61
N ALA A 338 5.07 4.98 18.41
CA ALA A 338 4.78 6.37 18.06
C ALA A 338 6.02 7.26 17.99
N GLN A 339 7.10 6.90 18.69
CA GLN A 339 8.35 7.68 18.67
C GLN A 339 8.92 7.73 17.25
N ILE A 340 9.21 8.94 16.77
CA ILE A 340 9.81 9.15 15.46
C ILE A 340 11.32 8.95 15.55
N ASP A 341 11.87 8.17 14.62
CA ASP A 341 13.30 8.11 14.36
C ASP A 341 13.65 9.08 13.23
N SER A 342 14.32 10.17 13.56
CA SER A 342 14.67 11.23 12.61
C SER A 342 15.55 10.74 11.46
N LYS A 343 16.36 9.70 11.67
CA LYS A 343 17.21 9.13 10.60
C LYS A 343 16.40 8.43 9.52
N ILE A 344 15.24 7.88 9.88
CA ILE A 344 14.33 7.26 8.91
C ILE A 344 13.57 8.30 8.10
N LEU A 345 13.29 9.47 8.69
CA LEU A 345 12.61 10.58 8.01
C LEU A 345 13.51 11.31 7.01
N THR A 346 14.83 11.19 7.14
CA THR A 346 15.76 11.82 6.22
C THR A 346 15.67 11.13 4.85
N PRO A 347 15.44 11.88 3.74
CA PRO A 347 15.49 11.31 2.41
C PRO A 347 16.83 10.63 2.18
N SER A 348 16.82 9.50 1.50
CA SER A 348 18.07 8.84 1.10
C SER A 348 18.83 9.78 0.17
N ASN A 349 20.13 9.97 0.41
CA ASN A 349 21.01 10.81 -0.41
C ASN A 349 21.16 10.28 -1.86
N ILE A 350 20.45 9.21 -2.22
CA ILE A 350 20.61 8.57 -3.49
C ILE A 350 19.66 9.18 -4.52
N THR A 351 20.23 10.05 -5.30
CA THR A 351 19.69 10.66 -6.50
C THR A 351 19.42 9.64 -7.63
N ILE A 352 19.84 8.37 -7.50
CA ILE A 352 19.81 7.37 -8.59
C ILE A 352 18.37 6.99 -8.94
N SER A 353 17.50 6.77 -7.97
CA SER A 353 16.09 6.43 -8.22
C SER A 353 15.27 7.55 -8.88
N THR A 354 15.81 8.77 -8.84
CA THR A 354 15.19 9.98 -9.40
C THR A 354 15.85 10.45 -10.68
N THR A 355 16.94 9.82 -11.13
CA THR A 355 17.57 10.21 -12.40
C THR A 355 16.64 9.88 -13.56
N VAL A 356 16.53 10.81 -14.50
CA VAL A 356 15.76 10.63 -15.75
C VAL A 356 16.18 9.36 -16.47
N GLU A 357 17.48 9.11 -16.57
CA GLU A 357 18.03 7.92 -17.20
C GLU A 357 17.59 6.60 -16.54
N ALA A 358 17.56 6.54 -15.20
CA ALA A 358 17.12 5.35 -14.47
C ALA A 358 15.64 5.05 -14.73
N LYS A 359 14.79 6.08 -14.73
CA LYS A 359 13.36 5.95 -15.00
C LYS A 359 13.09 5.54 -16.45
N GLU A 360 13.79 6.12 -17.42
CA GLU A 360 13.66 5.78 -18.82
C GLU A 360 14.12 4.34 -19.10
N ASN A 361 15.28 3.91 -18.58
CA ASN A 361 15.76 2.55 -18.69
C ASN A 361 14.79 1.53 -18.05
N ALA A 362 14.22 1.87 -16.90
CA ALA A 362 13.19 1.06 -16.23
C ALA A 362 11.94 0.93 -17.11
N LEU A 363 11.47 2.03 -17.70
CA LEU A 363 10.32 2.01 -18.59
C LEU A 363 10.57 1.18 -19.85
N ILE A 364 11.75 1.29 -20.48
CA ILE A 364 12.16 0.46 -21.63
C ILE A 364 12.16 -1.03 -21.25
N LYS A 365 12.67 -1.38 -20.05
CA LYS A 365 12.63 -2.75 -19.53
C LYS A 365 11.18 -3.25 -19.42
N TRP A 366 10.33 -2.50 -18.73
CA TRP A 366 8.95 -2.92 -18.44
C TRP A 366 8.05 -2.88 -19.69
N SER A 367 8.29 -2.00 -20.65
CA SER A 367 7.56 -1.99 -21.93
C SER A 367 7.80 -3.26 -22.78
N LYS A 368 8.88 -4.02 -22.51
CA LYS A 368 9.18 -5.31 -23.14
C LYS A 368 8.64 -6.51 -22.34
N VAL A 369 8.39 -6.34 -21.06
CA VAL A 369 7.86 -7.41 -20.19
C VAL A 369 6.37 -7.63 -20.39
N PHE A 370 5.60 -6.55 -20.56
CA PHE A 370 4.17 -6.61 -20.84
C PHE A 370 3.89 -6.56 -22.33
N SER A 371 2.96 -7.36 -22.83
CA SER A 371 2.44 -7.19 -24.20
C SER A 371 1.49 -5.98 -24.28
N LYS A 372 1.25 -5.45 -25.49
CA LYS A 372 0.30 -4.34 -25.70
C LYS A 372 -1.11 -4.73 -25.23
N GLU A 373 -1.53 -5.96 -25.51
CA GLU A 373 -2.84 -6.51 -25.13
C GLU A 373 -2.98 -6.64 -23.62
N GLU A 374 -1.91 -7.04 -22.92
CA GLU A 374 -1.91 -7.09 -21.45
C GLU A 374 -2.06 -5.70 -20.85
N VAL A 375 -1.31 -4.71 -21.35
CA VAL A 375 -1.38 -3.32 -20.89
C VAL A 375 -2.79 -2.74 -21.08
N GLU A 376 -3.38 -2.93 -22.27
CA GLU A 376 -4.74 -2.49 -22.56
C GLU A 376 -5.77 -3.13 -21.64
N LYS A 377 -5.69 -4.45 -21.46
CA LYS A 377 -6.57 -5.18 -20.54
C LYS A 377 -6.47 -4.63 -19.11
N GLU A 378 -5.27 -4.40 -18.63
CA GLU A 378 -5.02 -3.89 -17.28
C GLU A 378 -5.49 -2.43 -17.13
N LEU A 379 -5.33 -1.58 -18.14
CA LEU A 379 -5.90 -0.23 -18.16
C LEU A 379 -7.44 -0.27 -18.07
N VAL A 380 -8.09 -1.19 -18.78
CA VAL A 380 -9.55 -1.40 -18.68
C VAL A 380 -9.95 -1.89 -17.29
N LEU A 381 -9.17 -2.75 -16.64
CA LEU A 381 -9.43 -3.19 -15.26
C LEU A 381 -9.32 -2.02 -14.27
N VAL A 382 -8.30 -1.18 -14.43
CA VAL A 382 -8.13 0.03 -13.61
C VAL A 382 -9.31 0.99 -13.80
N SER A 383 -9.74 1.26 -15.03
CA SER A 383 -10.87 2.16 -15.30
C SER A 383 -12.18 1.71 -14.65
N LYS A 384 -12.34 0.41 -14.42
CA LYS A 384 -13.53 -0.21 -13.80
C LYS A 384 -13.35 -0.47 -12.29
N ASN A 385 -12.26 0.02 -11.69
CA ASN A 385 -11.88 -0.29 -10.31
C ASN A 385 -11.89 -1.81 -10.03
N SER A 386 -11.49 -2.61 -11.01
CA SER A 386 -11.52 -4.07 -10.95
C SER A 386 -10.16 -4.62 -10.50
N LYS A 387 -10.19 -5.78 -9.85
CA LYS A 387 -8.98 -6.45 -9.38
C LYS A 387 -8.20 -7.04 -10.55
N THR A 388 -6.89 -6.95 -10.50
CA THR A 388 -5.97 -7.66 -11.39
C THR A 388 -5.49 -8.97 -10.77
N ASN A 389 -5.21 -9.96 -11.63
CA ASN A 389 -4.56 -11.21 -11.24
C ASN A 389 -3.05 -11.20 -11.54
N ASN A 390 -2.53 -10.14 -12.14
CA ASN A 390 -1.10 -10.02 -12.42
C ASN A 390 -0.33 -9.87 -11.12
N GLU A 391 0.69 -10.71 -10.92
CA GLU A 391 1.46 -10.81 -9.67
C GLU A 391 2.20 -9.53 -9.29
N ILE A 392 2.58 -8.71 -10.26
CA ILE A 392 3.22 -7.41 -10.05
C ILE A 392 2.17 -6.35 -9.77
N LEU A 393 1.19 -6.24 -10.68
CA LEU A 393 0.23 -5.15 -10.67
C LEU A 393 -0.73 -5.19 -9.48
N LYS A 394 -1.02 -6.38 -8.95
CA LYS A 394 -1.92 -6.53 -7.79
C LYS A 394 -1.36 -5.96 -6.48
N VAL A 395 -0.07 -5.71 -6.40
CA VAL A 395 0.60 -5.14 -5.22
C VAL A 395 0.97 -3.66 -5.40
N ILE A 396 0.64 -3.08 -6.55
CA ILE A 396 0.72 -1.64 -6.84
C ILE A 396 -0.70 -1.07 -6.67
N ASP A 397 -0.83 0.03 -5.94
CA ASP A 397 -2.11 0.70 -5.78
C ASP A 397 -2.64 1.27 -7.09
N ALA A 398 -3.94 1.51 -7.18
CA ALA A 398 -4.60 1.78 -8.46
C ALA A 398 -4.12 3.09 -9.14
N PRO A 399 -3.93 4.23 -8.44
CA PRO A 399 -3.40 5.46 -9.06
C PRO A 399 -2.01 5.25 -9.66
N THR A 400 -1.07 4.74 -8.87
CA THR A 400 0.31 4.44 -9.30
C THR A 400 0.34 3.44 -10.47
N ARG A 401 -0.57 2.46 -10.44
CA ARG A 401 -0.72 1.49 -11.54
C ARG A 401 -1.22 2.14 -12.83
N LEU A 402 -2.10 3.14 -12.75
CA LEU A 402 -2.57 3.89 -13.91
C LEU A 402 -1.42 4.66 -14.57
N GLU A 403 -0.63 5.41 -13.79
CA GLU A 403 0.56 6.11 -14.30
C GLU A 403 1.55 5.13 -14.96
N PHE A 404 1.83 4.00 -14.30
CA PHE A 404 2.76 2.99 -14.80
C PHE A 404 2.29 2.36 -16.12
N LEU A 405 1.05 1.93 -16.20
CA LEU A 405 0.49 1.30 -17.41
C LEU A 405 0.37 2.31 -18.56
N THR A 406 0.02 3.56 -18.27
CA THR A 406 -0.03 4.63 -19.30
C THR A 406 1.37 4.92 -19.85
N SER A 407 2.39 5.00 -18.98
CA SER A 407 3.77 5.18 -19.41
C SER A 407 4.25 4.03 -20.31
N ILE A 408 3.95 2.78 -19.92
CA ILE A 408 4.27 1.59 -20.74
C ILE A 408 3.55 1.66 -22.08
N SER A 409 2.26 1.99 -22.10
CA SER A 409 1.47 2.12 -23.31
C SER A 409 2.08 3.16 -24.28
N LEU A 410 2.44 4.34 -23.76
CA LEU A 410 3.09 5.39 -24.54
C LEU A 410 4.42 4.89 -25.13
N LYS A 411 5.28 4.26 -24.34
CA LYS A 411 6.57 3.77 -24.81
C LYS A 411 6.46 2.64 -25.83
N GLN A 412 5.44 1.78 -25.72
CA GLN A 412 5.17 0.71 -26.67
C GLN A 412 4.64 1.20 -28.03
N HIS A 413 3.94 2.33 -28.06
CA HIS A 413 3.37 2.90 -29.28
C HIS A 413 4.30 3.92 -29.94
N PHE A 414 5.07 4.66 -29.15
CA PHE A 414 6.00 5.70 -29.62
C PHE A 414 7.43 5.35 -29.21
N GLU A 415 7.97 4.29 -29.83
CA GLU A 415 9.28 3.70 -29.45
C GLU A 415 10.44 4.70 -29.50
N ASN A 416 10.41 5.63 -30.46
CA ASN A 416 11.47 6.63 -30.67
C ASN A 416 11.35 7.83 -29.71
N ALA A 417 10.19 8.07 -29.11
CA ALA A 417 10.01 9.16 -28.18
C ALA A 417 10.66 8.85 -26.82
N HIS A 418 11.21 9.89 -26.19
CA HIS A 418 11.64 9.82 -24.81
C HIS A 418 10.43 10.02 -23.90
N ILE A 419 10.06 8.99 -23.17
CA ILE A 419 8.94 8.98 -22.21
C ILE A 419 9.53 8.89 -20.82
N ILE A 420 9.27 9.89 -20.00
CA ILE A 420 9.83 10.02 -18.65
C ILE A 420 8.69 10.04 -17.65
N PRO A 421 8.42 8.92 -16.96
CA PRO A 421 7.46 8.91 -15.87
C PRO A 421 8.03 9.62 -14.64
N ASN A 422 7.18 10.38 -13.93
CA ASN A 422 7.61 11.11 -12.74
C ASN A 422 7.34 10.36 -11.42
N TYR A 423 6.67 9.20 -11.47
CA TYR A 423 6.53 8.34 -10.30
C TYR A 423 7.89 7.89 -9.74
N LYS A 424 7.92 7.60 -8.43
CA LYS A 424 9.11 7.06 -7.75
C LYS A 424 9.26 5.57 -8.08
N ILE A 425 10.47 5.12 -8.39
CA ILE A 425 10.79 3.72 -8.69
C ILE A 425 11.68 3.07 -7.63
N ASP A 426 11.59 1.75 -7.49
CA ASP A 426 12.58 0.94 -6.79
C ASP A 426 13.75 0.56 -7.73
N ASP A 427 14.74 -0.18 -7.23
CA ASP A 427 15.93 -0.61 -7.99
C ASP A 427 15.63 -1.65 -9.08
N GLU A 428 14.43 -2.18 -9.16
CA GLU A 428 13.91 -2.98 -10.28
C GLU A 428 13.17 -2.14 -11.31
N GLY A 429 12.98 -0.86 -11.04
CA GLY A 429 12.23 0.06 -11.87
C GLY A 429 10.72 -0.08 -11.75
N LEU A 430 10.23 -0.74 -10.70
CA LEU A 430 8.79 -0.78 -10.40
C LEU A 430 8.39 0.46 -9.61
N PRO A 431 7.23 1.06 -9.92
CA PRO A 431 6.77 2.21 -9.19
C PRO A 431 6.45 1.86 -7.73
N THR A 432 6.84 2.75 -6.84
CA THR A 432 6.56 2.66 -5.41
C THR A 432 5.49 3.64 -4.97
N PHE A 433 5.37 4.77 -5.68
CA PHE A 433 4.35 5.81 -5.50
C PHE A 433 4.11 6.58 -6.79
N THR A 434 3.01 7.33 -6.86
CA THR A 434 2.67 8.28 -7.92
C THR A 434 3.72 9.38 -8.09
N ALA A 435 3.61 10.17 -9.15
CA ALA A 435 4.40 11.39 -9.34
C ALA A 435 4.31 12.31 -8.11
N ALA A 436 5.39 13.05 -7.84
CA ALA A 436 5.40 14.03 -6.76
C ALA A 436 4.60 15.28 -7.16
N GLY A 437 3.99 15.94 -6.16
CA GLY A 437 3.25 17.17 -6.39
C GLY A 437 4.07 18.26 -7.08
N GLY A 438 3.44 18.98 -8.00
CA GLY A 438 4.06 20.04 -8.78
C GLY A 438 4.80 19.58 -10.04
N MET A 439 4.70 18.31 -10.41
CA MET A 439 5.24 17.74 -11.65
C MET A 439 4.12 17.05 -12.42
N ALA A 440 4.18 17.05 -13.73
CA ALA A 440 3.30 16.22 -14.55
C ALA A 440 3.55 14.72 -14.25
N ASP A 441 2.53 13.88 -14.40
CA ASP A 441 2.70 12.43 -14.17
C ASP A 441 3.69 11.79 -15.14
N ILE A 442 3.62 12.20 -16.42
CA ILE A 442 4.52 11.69 -17.46
C ILE A 442 4.91 12.85 -18.37
N GLU A 443 6.21 12.99 -18.61
CA GLU A 443 6.75 13.92 -19.59
C GLU A 443 7.15 13.19 -20.87
N CYS A 444 6.78 13.74 -22.01
CA CYS A 444 7.10 13.17 -23.30
C CYS A 444 7.93 14.15 -24.13
N TYR A 445 8.90 13.61 -24.88
CA TYR A 445 9.79 14.36 -25.75
C TYR A 445 9.91 13.65 -27.10
N ASP A 446 9.46 14.31 -28.14
CA ASP A 446 9.58 13.88 -29.53
C ASP A 446 10.26 15.01 -30.32
N GLU A 447 10.60 14.79 -31.61
CA GLU A 447 11.30 15.77 -32.43
C GLU A 447 10.58 17.11 -32.47
N ASP A 448 9.26 17.09 -32.74
CA ASP A 448 8.45 18.29 -33.00
C ASP A 448 7.51 18.67 -31.85
N CYS A 449 7.46 17.92 -30.76
CA CYS A 449 6.54 18.19 -29.65
C CYS A 449 7.06 17.72 -28.31
N LYS A 450 6.57 18.40 -27.26
CA LYS A 450 6.94 18.14 -25.86
C LYS A 450 5.70 18.03 -24.98
N PRO A 451 4.78 17.07 -25.26
CA PRO A 451 3.56 16.95 -24.47
C PRO A 451 3.81 16.44 -23.05
N ILE A 452 2.86 16.73 -22.18
CA ILE A 452 2.74 16.09 -20.87
C ILE A 452 1.50 15.19 -20.85
N VAL A 453 1.50 14.20 -19.97
CA VAL A 453 0.35 13.34 -19.75
C VAL A 453 0.03 13.32 -18.27
N GLU A 454 -1.22 13.60 -17.96
CA GLU A 454 -1.79 13.61 -16.62
C GLU A 454 -2.87 12.55 -16.53
N VAL A 455 -2.83 11.74 -15.51
CA VAL A 455 -3.76 10.63 -15.36
C VAL A 455 -4.39 10.65 -13.97
N THR A 456 -5.70 10.42 -13.89
CA THR A 456 -6.39 10.36 -12.61
C THR A 456 -7.44 9.25 -12.59
N LEU A 457 -7.73 8.71 -11.42
CA LEU A 457 -8.89 7.83 -11.19
C LEU A 457 -10.11 8.61 -10.71
N MET A 458 -9.97 9.89 -10.44
CA MET A 458 -11.07 10.76 -10.05
C MET A 458 -12.09 10.85 -11.18
N THR A 459 -13.38 10.77 -10.84
CA THR A 459 -14.50 10.83 -11.81
C THR A 459 -15.48 11.94 -11.49
N SER A 460 -15.30 12.65 -10.38
CA SER A 460 -16.16 13.68 -9.83
C SER A 460 -15.87 15.06 -10.42
N ARG A 461 -16.73 16.03 -10.09
CA ARG A 461 -16.51 17.46 -10.42
C ARG A 461 -15.18 18.01 -9.90
N ALA A 462 -14.58 17.33 -8.89
CA ALA A 462 -13.27 17.69 -8.38
C ALA A 462 -12.15 17.60 -9.44
N GLN A 463 -12.35 16.88 -10.57
CA GLN A 463 -11.46 16.98 -11.73
C GLN A 463 -11.31 18.43 -12.21
N GLY A 464 -12.42 19.19 -12.27
CA GLY A 464 -12.41 20.59 -12.71
C GLY A 464 -11.70 21.52 -11.73
N SER A 465 -11.81 21.27 -10.43
CA SER A 465 -11.22 22.13 -9.40
C SER A 465 -9.79 21.75 -9.01
N ASN A 466 -9.44 20.48 -9.06
CA ASN A 466 -8.15 19.99 -8.57
C ASN A 466 -7.17 19.68 -9.70
N GLU A 467 -7.61 18.93 -10.73
CA GLU A 467 -6.73 18.47 -11.81
C GLU A 467 -6.49 19.57 -12.86
N THR A 468 -7.55 20.16 -13.40
CA THR A 468 -7.42 21.10 -14.54
C THR A 468 -6.53 22.32 -14.24
N PRO A 469 -6.60 22.96 -13.04
CA PRO A 469 -5.71 24.06 -12.71
C PRO A 469 -4.23 23.63 -12.60
N ALA A 470 -3.97 22.43 -12.08
CA ALA A 470 -2.61 21.87 -11.98
C ALA A 470 -2.04 21.59 -13.38
N ILE A 471 -2.81 20.92 -14.25
CA ILE A 471 -2.44 20.66 -15.65
C ILE A 471 -2.15 21.97 -16.40
N THR A 472 -3.01 22.97 -16.22
CA THR A 472 -2.81 24.31 -16.85
C THR A 472 -1.49 24.94 -16.41
N ARG A 473 -1.14 24.86 -15.14
CA ARG A 473 0.12 25.37 -14.60
C ARG A 473 1.32 24.63 -15.19
N HIS A 474 1.31 23.29 -15.17
CA HIS A 474 2.38 22.46 -15.74
C HIS A 474 2.58 22.75 -17.24
N LEU A 475 1.49 22.92 -18.00
CA LEU A 475 1.56 23.28 -19.41
C LEU A 475 2.19 24.65 -19.64
N LYS A 476 1.81 25.66 -18.86
CA LYS A 476 2.38 27.02 -18.98
C LYS A 476 3.89 27.03 -18.70
N GLU A 477 4.31 26.31 -17.65
CA GLU A 477 5.72 26.15 -17.33
C GLU A 477 6.47 25.46 -18.47
N ARG A 478 5.88 24.43 -19.06
CA ARG A 478 6.47 23.70 -20.17
C ARG A 478 6.53 24.55 -21.47
N GLN A 479 5.49 25.33 -21.76
CA GLN A 479 5.52 26.27 -22.89
C GLN A 479 6.62 27.33 -22.77
N GLN A 480 6.92 27.78 -21.53
CA GLN A 480 8.04 28.70 -21.28
C GLN A 480 9.40 28.06 -21.52
N GLN A 481 9.54 26.77 -21.23
CA GLN A 481 10.78 26.03 -21.47
C GLN A 481 11.00 25.68 -22.95
N TYR A 482 9.92 25.41 -23.68
CA TYR A 482 9.94 24.90 -25.07
C TYR A 482 9.17 25.81 -26.02
N ILE A 483 9.66 27.06 -26.17
CA ILE A 483 8.96 28.12 -26.90
C ILE A 483 8.72 27.81 -28.38
N SER A 484 9.63 27.03 -28.99
CA SER A 484 9.58 26.65 -30.41
C SER A 484 8.88 25.34 -30.69
N ASP A 485 8.58 24.56 -29.67
CA ASP A 485 8.00 23.24 -29.79
C ASP A 485 6.47 23.28 -29.60
N LYS A 486 5.78 22.30 -30.15
CA LYS A 486 4.37 22.08 -29.88
C LYS A 486 4.22 21.47 -28.48
N VAL A 487 3.54 22.15 -27.56
CA VAL A 487 3.29 21.71 -26.18
C VAL A 487 1.80 21.57 -25.97
N PHE A 488 1.35 20.42 -25.47
CA PHE A 488 -0.03 20.13 -25.12
C PHE A 488 -0.07 19.09 -23.99
N ALA A 489 -1.24 18.91 -23.37
CA ALA A 489 -1.45 17.84 -22.38
C ALA A 489 -2.44 16.79 -22.87
N LEU A 490 -2.19 15.54 -22.55
CA LEU A 490 -3.21 14.50 -22.51
C LEU A 490 -3.73 14.41 -21.07
N PHE A 491 -5.04 14.53 -20.89
CA PHE A 491 -5.70 14.29 -19.60
C PHE A 491 -6.52 13.02 -19.70
N ILE A 492 -6.12 11.97 -18.96
CA ILE A 492 -6.68 10.61 -19.09
C ILE A 492 -7.34 10.20 -17.78
N ALA A 493 -8.63 9.83 -17.82
CA ALA A 493 -9.39 9.42 -16.66
C ALA A 493 -10.38 8.30 -17.00
N PRO A 494 -11.01 7.60 -16.02
CA PRO A 494 -12.09 6.65 -16.30
C PRO A 494 -13.29 7.29 -16.99
N SER A 495 -13.60 8.55 -16.64
CA SER A 495 -14.59 9.40 -17.27
C SER A 495 -14.17 10.87 -17.12
N ILE A 496 -14.59 11.72 -18.04
CA ILE A 496 -14.34 13.17 -17.98
C ILE A 496 -15.61 13.85 -17.47
N HIS A 497 -15.50 14.55 -16.34
CA HIS A 497 -16.61 15.28 -15.76
C HIS A 497 -16.91 16.56 -16.55
N ALA A 498 -18.18 16.99 -16.59
CA ALA A 498 -18.59 18.20 -17.32
C ALA A 498 -17.86 19.47 -16.81
N ASP A 499 -17.62 19.58 -15.50
CA ASP A 499 -16.88 20.70 -14.92
C ASP A 499 -15.41 20.70 -15.37
N ALA A 500 -14.80 19.54 -15.53
CA ALA A 500 -13.45 19.43 -16.09
C ALA A 500 -13.43 19.85 -17.57
N GLN A 501 -14.40 19.41 -18.35
CA GLN A 501 -14.57 19.83 -19.74
C GLN A 501 -14.68 21.36 -19.84
N TYR A 502 -15.55 21.96 -19.02
CA TYR A 502 -15.72 23.41 -18.97
C TYR A 502 -14.40 24.13 -18.60
N MET A 503 -13.69 23.64 -17.59
CA MET A 503 -12.43 24.24 -17.17
C MET A 503 -11.31 24.09 -18.22
N ILE A 504 -11.29 23.00 -18.97
CA ILE A 504 -10.37 22.78 -20.10
C ILE A 504 -10.63 23.84 -21.20
N GLU A 505 -11.90 24.02 -21.59
CA GLU A 505 -12.28 25.03 -22.57
C GLU A 505 -11.95 26.46 -22.10
N PHE A 506 -12.18 26.76 -20.82
CA PHE A 506 -11.81 28.02 -20.21
C PHE A 506 -10.29 28.25 -20.21
N SER A 507 -9.49 27.24 -19.85
CA SER A 507 -8.02 27.32 -19.87
C SER A 507 -7.48 27.53 -21.29
N LYS A 508 -8.08 26.91 -22.29
CA LYS A 508 -7.74 27.13 -23.70
C LYS A 508 -7.98 28.59 -24.10
N TYR A 509 -9.14 29.12 -23.74
CA TYR A 509 -9.48 30.51 -24.08
C TYR A 509 -8.61 31.53 -23.31
N ARG A 510 -8.44 31.37 -22.01
CA ARG A 510 -7.75 32.34 -21.15
C ARG A 510 -6.24 32.23 -21.20
N ASP A 511 -5.72 30.99 -21.13
CA ASP A 511 -4.30 30.72 -20.93
C ASP A 511 -3.59 30.23 -22.19
N ASN A 512 -4.32 30.02 -23.30
CA ASN A 512 -3.82 29.53 -24.58
C ASN A 512 -3.06 28.19 -24.44
N VAL A 513 -3.65 27.27 -23.70
CA VAL A 513 -3.10 25.90 -23.49
C VAL A 513 -4.03 24.87 -24.11
N ASP A 514 -3.46 23.83 -24.71
CA ASP A 514 -4.20 22.72 -25.30
C ASP A 514 -4.17 21.52 -24.35
N ILE A 515 -5.32 21.18 -23.76
CA ILE A 515 -5.54 20.01 -22.94
C ILE A 515 -6.50 19.08 -23.69
N LEU A 516 -6.10 17.87 -23.97
CA LEU A 516 -6.86 16.86 -24.71
C LEU A 516 -7.43 15.83 -23.72
N PRO A 517 -8.72 15.92 -23.37
CA PRO A 517 -9.33 14.97 -22.45
C PRO A 517 -9.68 13.68 -23.16
N TYR A 518 -9.30 12.55 -22.56
CA TYR A 518 -9.66 11.21 -23.00
C TYR A 518 -10.17 10.37 -21.83
N THR A 519 -11.23 9.63 -22.06
CA THR A 519 -11.45 8.47 -21.20
C THR A 519 -10.37 7.41 -21.46
N ILE A 520 -10.08 6.56 -20.47
CA ILE A 520 -9.10 5.47 -20.64
C ILE A 520 -9.44 4.61 -21.88
N ILE A 521 -10.72 4.38 -22.15
CA ILE A 521 -11.17 3.59 -23.31
C ILE A 521 -10.91 4.34 -24.63
N GLU A 522 -11.20 5.64 -24.67
CA GLU A 522 -10.89 6.48 -25.84
C GLU A 522 -9.39 6.55 -26.07
N TYR A 523 -8.58 6.76 -25.02
CA TYR A 523 -7.12 6.76 -25.11
C TYR A 523 -6.60 5.47 -25.76
N ILE A 524 -7.02 4.29 -25.27
CA ILE A 524 -6.63 2.99 -25.84
C ILE A 524 -6.99 2.89 -27.33
N SER A 525 -8.13 3.44 -27.73
CA SER A 525 -8.56 3.45 -29.14
C SER A 525 -7.79 4.44 -30.00
N GLN A 526 -7.47 5.60 -29.46
CA GLN A 526 -6.82 6.68 -30.20
C GLN A 526 -5.33 6.44 -30.38
N ILE A 527 -4.62 6.00 -29.34
CA ILE A 527 -3.16 5.77 -29.40
C ILE A 527 -2.74 4.82 -30.54
N LYS A 528 -3.62 3.89 -30.91
CA LYS A 528 -3.40 2.93 -32.01
C LYS A 528 -3.43 3.54 -33.39
N LYS A 529 -4.00 4.75 -33.55
CA LYS A 529 -4.21 5.39 -34.85
C LYS A 529 -3.03 6.25 -35.28
N PHE A 530 -2.16 6.61 -34.34
CA PHE A 530 -1.12 7.59 -34.52
C PHE A 530 0.27 6.97 -34.55
N MET A 531 1.15 7.53 -35.39
CA MET A 531 2.52 7.06 -35.60
C MET A 531 3.53 7.82 -34.73
N ASN A 532 3.19 9.03 -34.30
CA ASN A 532 4.02 9.87 -33.44
C ASN A 532 3.15 10.71 -32.48
N LEU A 533 3.77 11.27 -31.45
CA LEU A 533 3.09 12.04 -30.41
C LEU A 533 2.41 13.32 -30.95
N ALA A 534 2.99 13.98 -31.95
CA ALA A 534 2.44 15.23 -32.51
C ALA A 534 1.07 15.06 -33.17
N GLN A 535 0.75 13.85 -33.64
CA GLN A 535 -0.54 13.51 -34.25
C GLN A 535 -1.67 13.40 -33.20
N LEU A 536 -1.36 13.22 -31.92
CA LEU A 536 -2.36 13.16 -30.86
C LEU A 536 -3.11 14.50 -30.68
N ASN A 537 -2.53 15.61 -31.16
CA ASN A 537 -3.13 16.95 -31.13
C ASN A 537 -3.50 17.42 -32.56
N GLN A 538 -4.00 16.57 -33.41
CA GLN A 538 -4.60 16.87 -34.69
C GLN A 538 -6.10 16.60 -34.61
#